data_150c4cb56d8709690f99edf5af67bb88
#
_entry.id   150c4cb56d8709690f99edf5af67bb88
#
_cell.length_a   1.000
_cell.length_b   1.000
_cell.length_c   1.000
_cell.angle_alpha   90.00
_cell.angle_beta   90.00
_cell.angle_gamma   90.00
#
_symmetry.space_group_name_H-M   'P 1'
#
loop_
_entity.id
_entity.type
_entity.pdbx_description
1 polymer ?
#
loop_
_entity_poly.entity_id
_entity_poly.type
_entity_poly.pdbx_seq_one_letter_code
_entity_poly.pdbx_strand_id
1 'polypeptide(L)'
;MAIRSPLVDAYHARLPAAERKALEQIRAAVHAACPGAEECLSYGMPAVKLDGTPLVGWRAAAKHGAFHPLSGSTVETCQEALADYDTSKGTIRFPFDAVLPAKLIKLLVATRIGEIRQDGKKATKLEKKAPAKAQGKGTAARPQAVKKQAVVKKPAAKRASVKQAVATGGVRPTKRRDD
;
A
#
# COMPACT_ATOMS: atom_id res chain seq x y z
N MET A 1 -21.33 -3.30 12.81
CA MET A 1 -20.73 -1.94 12.82
C MET A 1 -19.30 -2.04 12.35
N ALA A 2 -18.80 -1.08 11.55
CA ALA A 2 -17.41 -1.07 11.12
C ALA A 2 -16.48 -0.81 12.31
N ILE A 3 -15.46 -1.63 12.49
CA ILE A 3 -14.46 -1.45 13.53
C ILE A 3 -13.40 -0.51 13.02
N ARG A 4 -13.45 0.75 13.46
CA ARG A 4 -12.50 1.80 13.09
C ARG A 4 -11.22 1.73 13.90
N SER A 5 -10.10 2.11 13.29
CA SER A 5 -8.79 2.13 13.94
C SER A 5 -8.27 3.57 14.11
N PRO A 6 -7.86 3.97 15.32
CA PRO A 6 -7.22 5.27 15.55
C PRO A 6 -5.96 5.48 14.70
N LEU A 7 -5.28 4.41 14.33
CA LEU A 7 -4.09 4.47 13.46
C LEU A 7 -4.44 4.91 12.05
N VAL A 8 -5.60 4.47 11.54
CA VAL A 8 -6.11 4.88 10.22
C VAL A 8 -6.55 6.34 10.28
N ASP A 9 -7.19 6.78 11.38
CA ASP A 9 -7.58 8.17 11.59
C ASP A 9 -6.32 9.08 11.62
N ALA A 10 -5.28 8.67 12.34
CA ALA A 10 -4.01 9.40 12.40
C ALA A 10 -3.31 9.46 11.02
N TYR A 11 -3.42 8.42 10.20
CA TYR A 11 -2.91 8.44 8.84
C TYR A 11 -3.64 9.49 7.99
N HIS A 12 -4.98 9.49 8.00
CA HIS A 12 -5.78 10.44 7.26
C HIS A 12 -5.57 11.89 7.73
N ALA A 13 -5.39 12.12 9.03
CA ALA A 13 -5.16 13.46 9.60
C ALA A 13 -3.87 14.14 9.08
N ARG A 14 -2.88 13.36 8.65
CA ARG A 14 -1.60 13.86 8.10
C ARG A 14 -1.68 14.28 6.64
N LEU A 15 -2.76 13.91 5.95
CA LEU A 15 -2.89 14.16 4.52
C LEU A 15 -3.43 15.58 4.25
N PRO A 16 -3.05 16.19 3.11
CA PRO A 16 -3.71 17.37 2.57
C PRO A 16 -5.23 17.18 2.45
N ALA A 17 -5.98 18.25 2.50
CA ALA A 17 -7.44 18.20 2.56
C ALA A 17 -8.07 17.44 1.37
N ALA A 18 -7.56 17.63 0.15
CA ALA A 18 -8.08 16.96 -1.05
C ALA A 18 -7.83 15.44 -1.01
N GLU A 19 -6.61 15.04 -0.67
CA GLU A 19 -6.23 13.62 -0.54
C GLU A 19 -7.02 12.94 0.58
N ARG A 20 -7.12 13.60 1.73
CA ARG A 20 -7.90 13.09 2.86
C ARG A 20 -9.35 12.87 2.48
N LYS A 21 -10.01 13.87 1.83
CA LYS A 21 -11.39 13.74 1.37
C LYS A 21 -11.58 12.56 0.42
N ALA A 22 -10.67 12.39 -0.54
CA ALA A 22 -10.71 11.30 -1.49
C ALA A 22 -10.58 9.93 -0.78
N LEU A 23 -9.62 9.78 0.13
CA LEU A 23 -9.41 8.52 0.83
C LEU A 23 -10.50 8.23 1.87
N GLU A 24 -11.14 9.23 2.46
CA GLU A 24 -12.32 9.05 3.31
C GLU A 24 -13.52 8.53 2.52
N GLN A 25 -13.70 8.95 1.27
CA GLN A 25 -14.74 8.38 0.40
C GLN A 25 -14.46 6.90 0.09
N ILE A 26 -13.21 6.54 -0.19
CA ILE A 26 -12.79 5.13 -0.34
C ILE A 26 -13.09 4.34 0.94
N ARG A 27 -12.68 4.85 2.10
CA ARG A 27 -12.91 4.25 3.42
C ARG A 27 -14.41 3.97 3.65
N ALA A 28 -15.25 4.98 3.42
CA ALA A 28 -16.70 4.85 3.57
C ALA A 28 -17.29 3.79 2.63
N ALA A 29 -16.85 3.76 1.37
CA ALA A 29 -17.32 2.78 0.38
C ALA A 29 -16.87 1.35 0.72
N VAL A 30 -15.66 1.17 1.24
CA VAL A 30 -15.15 -0.14 1.71
C VAL A 30 -15.96 -0.65 2.88
N HIS A 31 -16.26 0.21 3.89
CA HIS A 31 -17.09 -0.17 5.02
C HIS A 31 -18.54 -0.46 4.64
N ALA A 32 -19.10 0.26 3.67
CA ALA A 32 -20.41 -0.04 3.11
C ALA A 32 -20.45 -1.37 2.36
N ALA A 33 -19.32 -1.76 1.72
CA ALA A 33 -19.20 -3.03 1.02
C ALA A 33 -18.97 -4.23 1.96
N CYS A 34 -18.28 -4.00 3.09
CA CYS A 34 -17.99 -5.03 4.09
C CYS A 34 -18.12 -4.48 5.52
N PRO A 35 -19.35 -4.43 6.10
CA PRO A 35 -19.58 -3.86 7.42
C PRO A 35 -18.87 -4.57 8.58
N GLY A 36 -18.49 -5.84 8.41
CA GLY A 36 -17.75 -6.62 9.40
C GLY A 36 -16.22 -6.52 9.31
N ALA A 37 -15.69 -5.72 8.37
CA ALA A 37 -14.27 -5.57 8.24
C ALA A 37 -13.67 -4.70 9.35
N GLU A 38 -12.49 -5.11 9.84
CA GLU A 38 -11.70 -4.40 10.84
C GLU A 38 -10.62 -3.56 10.18
N GLU A 39 -10.50 -2.30 10.56
CA GLU A 39 -9.42 -1.44 10.08
C GLU A 39 -8.09 -1.78 10.75
N CYS A 40 -7.03 -1.70 9.96
CA CYS A 40 -5.66 -1.85 10.43
C CYS A 40 -4.70 -1.01 9.57
N LEU A 41 -3.45 -0.90 10.01
CA LEU A 41 -2.36 -0.48 9.12
C LEU A 41 -1.65 -1.74 8.61
N SER A 42 -1.53 -1.86 7.30
CA SER A 42 -0.79 -2.92 6.64
C SER A 42 0.21 -2.30 5.67
N TYR A 43 1.47 -2.69 5.76
CA TYR A 43 2.55 -2.09 4.94
C TYR A 43 2.61 -0.55 5.00
N GLY A 44 2.27 0.04 6.17
CA GLY A 44 2.28 1.49 6.37
C GLY A 44 1.11 2.25 5.72
N MET A 45 0.08 1.56 5.22
CA MET A 45 -1.12 2.15 4.64
C MET A 45 -2.39 1.67 5.34
N PRO A 46 -3.46 2.46 5.34
CA PRO A 46 -4.79 2.01 5.73
C PRO A 46 -5.22 0.77 4.97
N ALA A 47 -5.74 -0.18 5.70
CA ALA A 47 -6.27 -1.42 5.16
C ALA A 47 -7.43 -1.92 6.03
N VAL A 48 -8.20 -2.84 5.49
CA VAL A 48 -9.18 -3.62 6.25
C VAL A 48 -8.88 -5.10 6.11
N LYS A 49 -9.20 -5.83 7.16
CA LYS A 49 -9.14 -7.30 7.20
C LYS A 49 -10.52 -7.87 7.55
N LEU A 50 -10.78 -9.05 7.06
CA LEU A 50 -11.96 -9.83 7.37
C LEU A 50 -11.51 -11.18 7.93
N ASP A 51 -11.95 -11.52 9.13
CA ASP A 51 -11.56 -12.76 9.82
C ASP A 51 -10.02 -12.95 9.87
N GLY A 52 -9.31 -11.85 10.17
CA GLY A 52 -7.85 -11.83 10.24
C GLY A 52 -7.12 -11.80 8.88
N THR A 53 -7.83 -11.98 7.76
CA THR A 53 -7.25 -11.98 6.42
C THR A 53 -7.30 -10.59 5.80
N PRO A 54 -6.18 -10.03 5.28
CA PRO A 54 -6.17 -8.75 4.59
C PRO A 54 -7.09 -8.76 3.37
N LEU A 55 -8.01 -7.79 3.31
CA LEU A 55 -9.02 -7.69 2.28
C LEU A 55 -8.62 -6.68 1.21
N VAL A 56 -8.55 -5.42 1.58
CA VAL A 56 -8.16 -4.31 0.71
C VAL A 56 -7.39 -3.26 1.50
N GLY A 57 -6.58 -2.46 0.81
CA GLY A 57 -5.90 -1.31 1.37
C GLY A 57 -5.97 -0.10 0.43
N TRP A 58 -5.65 1.08 0.95
CA TRP A 58 -5.61 2.31 0.16
C TRP A 58 -4.54 3.25 0.69
N ARG A 59 -4.02 4.11 -0.18
CA ARG A 59 -3.03 5.12 0.21
C ARG A 59 -3.07 6.34 -0.69
N ALA A 60 -2.55 7.45 -0.20
CA ALA A 60 -2.17 8.59 -1.00
C ALA A 60 -0.75 8.39 -1.54
N ALA A 61 -0.53 8.74 -2.80
CA ALA A 61 0.76 8.94 -3.43
C ALA A 61 0.86 10.41 -3.86
N ALA A 62 2.02 10.87 -4.32
CA ALA A 62 2.29 12.29 -4.58
C ALA A 62 1.28 12.97 -5.54
N LYS A 63 0.69 12.23 -6.48
CA LYS A 63 -0.19 12.79 -7.52
C LYS A 63 -1.49 12.01 -7.71
N HIS A 64 -1.70 10.92 -7.00
CA HIS A 64 -2.86 10.03 -7.18
C HIS A 64 -3.15 9.24 -5.91
N GLY A 65 -4.37 8.78 -5.79
CA GLY A 65 -4.74 7.74 -4.83
C GLY A 65 -4.46 6.35 -5.40
N ALA A 66 -4.15 5.40 -4.55
CA ALA A 66 -3.98 4.00 -4.93
C ALA A 66 -4.86 3.10 -4.07
N PHE A 67 -5.59 2.23 -4.72
CA PHE A 67 -6.41 1.18 -4.10
C PHE A 67 -5.77 -0.18 -4.36
N HIS A 68 -5.64 -0.98 -3.33
CA HIS A 68 -4.96 -2.27 -3.36
C HIS A 68 -5.92 -3.39 -2.93
N PRO A 69 -6.37 -4.23 -3.84
CA PRO A 69 -7.18 -5.41 -3.50
C PRO A 69 -6.45 -6.47 -2.67
N LEU A 70 -5.15 -6.29 -2.40
CA LEU A 70 -4.30 -7.24 -1.66
C LEU A 70 -4.39 -8.68 -2.21
N SER A 71 -4.62 -8.79 -3.52
CA SER A 71 -4.70 -10.02 -4.29
C SER A 71 -4.09 -9.81 -5.68
N GLY A 72 -3.47 -10.85 -6.22
CA GLY A 72 -2.95 -10.82 -7.60
C GLY A 72 -4.02 -11.02 -8.67
N SER A 73 -5.12 -11.68 -8.34
CA SER A 73 -6.17 -12.10 -9.28
C SER A 73 -7.38 -11.17 -9.32
N THR A 74 -7.66 -10.42 -8.24
CA THR A 74 -8.84 -9.52 -8.19
C THR A 74 -8.82 -8.48 -9.31
N VAL A 75 -7.66 -7.88 -9.61
CA VAL A 75 -7.53 -6.88 -10.70
C VAL A 75 -7.78 -7.52 -12.05
N GLU A 76 -7.23 -8.72 -12.29
CA GLU A 76 -7.43 -9.48 -13.52
C GLU A 76 -8.90 -9.88 -13.71
N THR A 77 -9.54 -10.36 -12.64
CA THR A 77 -10.97 -10.76 -12.65
C THR A 77 -11.90 -9.57 -12.94
N CYS A 78 -11.53 -8.37 -12.51
CA CYS A 78 -12.34 -7.16 -12.69
C CYS A 78 -11.83 -6.26 -13.83
N GLN A 79 -11.01 -6.77 -14.74
CA GLN A 79 -10.34 -5.98 -15.78
C GLN A 79 -11.30 -5.18 -16.64
N GLU A 80 -12.45 -5.72 -17.03
CA GLU A 80 -13.47 -5.02 -17.82
C GLU A 80 -14.01 -3.79 -17.08
N ALA A 81 -14.27 -3.91 -15.77
CA ALA A 81 -14.76 -2.80 -14.95
C ALA A 81 -13.67 -1.77 -14.63
N LEU A 82 -12.41 -2.09 -14.90
CA LEU A 82 -11.24 -1.26 -14.65
C LEU A 82 -10.62 -0.68 -15.93
N ALA A 83 -11.27 -0.83 -17.07
CA ALA A 83 -10.74 -0.39 -18.38
C ALA A 83 -10.35 1.09 -18.43
N ASP A 84 -11.08 1.96 -17.71
CA ASP A 84 -10.83 3.40 -17.65
C ASP A 84 -9.80 3.82 -16.60
N TYR A 85 -9.20 2.87 -15.85
CA TYR A 85 -8.28 3.15 -14.76
C TYR A 85 -6.86 2.67 -15.06
N ASP A 86 -5.88 3.41 -14.58
CA ASP A 86 -4.48 2.95 -14.60
C ASP A 86 -4.29 1.84 -13.57
N THR A 87 -4.11 0.62 -14.06
CA THR A 87 -3.97 -0.57 -13.23
C THR A 87 -2.60 -1.19 -13.38
N SER A 88 -2.14 -1.80 -12.32
CA SER A 88 -0.98 -2.69 -12.32
C SER A 88 -1.29 -3.88 -11.43
N LYS A 89 -0.40 -4.88 -11.40
CA LYS A 89 -0.63 -6.10 -10.62
C LYS A 89 -0.95 -5.76 -9.15
N GLY A 90 -2.24 -5.87 -8.78
CA GLY A 90 -2.73 -5.62 -7.43
C GLY A 90 -2.83 -4.14 -7.01
N THR A 91 -2.82 -3.20 -7.97
CA THR A 91 -2.96 -1.77 -7.68
C THR A 91 -3.84 -1.10 -8.72
N ILE A 92 -4.77 -0.29 -8.27
CA ILE A 92 -5.64 0.56 -9.09
C ILE A 92 -5.34 2.00 -8.71
N ARG A 93 -4.92 2.83 -9.67
CA ARG A 93 -4.62 4.24 -9.47
C ARG A 93 -5.82 5.09 -9.87
N PHE A 94 -6.08 6.14 -9.11
CA PHE A 94 -7.15 7.09 -9.40
C PHE A 94 -6.72 8.51 -9.01
N PRO A 95 -7.14 9.54 -9.75
CA PRO A 95 -6.89 10.92 -9.38
C PRO A 95 -7.75 11.31 -8.17
N PHE A 96 -7.29 12.28 -7.36
CA PHE A 96 -8.00 12.68 -6.14
C PHE A 96 -9.30 13.44 -6.40
N ASP A 97 -9.48 13.99 -7.58
CA ASP A 97 -10.69 14.68 -8.06
C ASP A 97 -11.72 13.73 -8.69
N ALA A 98 -11.28 12.53 -9.12
CA ALA A 98 -12.15 11.50 -9.68
C ALA A 98 -11.95 10.16 -8.94
N VAL A 99 -12.49 10.09 -7.74
CA VAL A 99 -12.37 8.90 -6.87
C VAL A 99 -13.14 7.71 -7.44
N LEU A 100 -12.67 6.50 -7.15
CA LEU A 100 -13.33 5.26 -7.57
C LEU A 100 -14.81 5.23 -7.12
N PRO A 101 -15.74 4.94 -8.02
CA PRO A 101 -17.17 4.83 -7.68
C PRO A 101 -17.42 3.75 -6.63
N ALA A 102 -18.35 4.00 -5.72
CA ALA A 102 -18.70 3.04 -4.67
C ALA A 102 -19.17 1.69 -5.23
N LYS A 103 -19.80 1.67 -6.41
CA LYS A 103 -20.17 0.43 -7.11
C LYS A 103 -18.96 -0.42 -7.49
N LEU A 104 -17.91 0.22 -7.99
CA LEU A 104 -16.66 -0.44 -8.37
C LEU A 104 -15.93 -0.98 -7.13
N ILE A 105 -15.85 -0.18 -6.06
CA ILE A 105 -15.25 -0.63 -4.80
C ILE A 105 -16.01 -1.83 -4.24
N LYS A 106 -17.34 -1.81 -4.29
CA LYS A 106 -18.18 -2.94 -3.86
C LYS A 106 -17.90 -4.20 -4.67
N LEU A 107 -17.75 -4.08 -5.99
CA LEU A 107 -17.39 -5.20 -6.88
C LEU A 107 -16.03 -5.78 -6.49
N LEU A 108 -15.01 -4.93 -6.35
CA LEU A 108 -13.65 -5.36 -5.99
C LEU A 108 -13.60 -6.06 -4.62
N VAL A 109 -14.27 -5.49 -3.62
CA VAL A 109 -14.37 -6.08 -2.28
C VAL A 109 -15.11 -7.41 -2.32
N ALA A 110 -16.22 -7.52 -3.05
CA ALA A 110 -16.98 -8.76 -3.18
C ALA A 110 -16.17 -9.87 -3.89
N THR A 111 -15.47 -9.53 -4.98
CA THR A 111 -14.56 -10.45 -5.67
C THR A 111 -13.47 -10.96 -4.73
N ARG A 112 -12.84 -10.07 -3.97
CA ARG A 112 -11.79 -10.44 -3.02
C ARG A 112 -12.30 -11.34 -1.90
N ILE A 113 -13.49 -11.08 -1.35
CA ILE A 113 -14.14 -11.96 -0.37
C ILE A 113 -14.39 -13.35 -0.97
N GLY A 114 -14.81 -13.41 -2.24
CA GLY A 114 -14.97 -14.68 -2.96
C GLY A 114 -13.68 -15.50 -3.05
N GLU A 115 -12.55 -14.84 -3.37
CA GLU A 115 -11.22 -15.46 -3.41
C GLU A 115 -10.81 -16.00 -2.04
N ILE A 116 -10.92 -15.19 -0.98
CA ILE A 116 -10.58 -15.61 0.40
C ILE A 116 -11.37 -16.85 0.81
N ARG A 117 -12.66 -16.89 0.48
CA ARG A 117 -13.52 -18.05 0.80
C ARG A 117 -13.14 -19.30 0.01
N GLN A 118 -12.69 -19.15 -1.24
CA GLN A 118 -12.21 -20.26 -2.07
C GLN A 118 -10.88 -20.81 -1.57
N ASP A 119 -9.95 -19.94 -1.20
CA ASP A 119 -8.66 -20.33 -0.65
C ASP A 119 -8.80 -21.03 0.70
N GLY A 120 -9.69 -20.55 1.57
CA GLY A 120 -10.05 -21.23 2.82
C GLY A 120 -10.62 -22.63 2.61
N LYS A 121 -11.45 -22.83 1.56
CA LYS A 121 -11.97 -24.17 1.21
C LYS A 121 -10.90 -25.08 0.65
N LYS A 122 -9.92 -24.55 -0.09
CA LYS A 122 -8.78 -25.34 -0.59
C LYS A 122 -7.87 -25.78 0.55
N ALA A 123 -7.59 -24.89 1.52
CA ALA A 123 -6.77 -25.23 2.68
C ALA A 123 -7.41 -26.33 3.53
N THR A 124 -8.69 -26.24 3.85
CA THR A 124 -9.43 -27.28 4.61
C THR A 124 -9.54 -28.61 3.87
N LYS A 125 -9.55 -28.61 2.52
CA LYS A 125 -9.55 -29.84 1.72
C LYS A 125 -8.17 -30.51 1.69
N LEU A 126 -7.08 -29.72 1.73
CA LEU A 126 -5.73 -30.26 1.84
C LEU A 126 -5.46 -30.87 3.23
N GLU A 127 -5.89 -30.22 4.30
CA GLU A 127 -5.75 -30.75 5.67
C GLU A 127 -6.52 -32.08 5.87
N LYS A 128 -7.70 -32.23 5.25
CA LYS A 128 -8.44 -33.50 5.28
C LYS A 128 -7.81 -34.63 4.45
N LYS A 129 -6.83 -34.32 3.58
CA LYS A 129 -6.17 -35.29 2.71
C LYS A 129 -4.75 -35.66 3.16
N ALA A 130 -4.24 -35.09 4.26
CA ALA A 130 -2.97 -35.48 4.85
C ALA A 130 -3.16 -36.73 5.72
N PRO A 131 -2.57 -37.89 5.37
CA PRO A 131 -2.62 -39.07 6.24
C PRO A 131 -1.75 -38.79 7.47
N ALA A 132 -2.32 -39.02 8.64
CA ALA A 132 -1.61 -39.09 9.91
C ALA A 132 -0.51 -40.17 9.85
N LYS A 133 0.75 -39.75 9.77
CA LYS A 133 1.97 -40.51 10.09
C LYS A 133 3.11 -39.48 10.17
N ALA A 134 3.65 -39.19 11.32
CA ALA A 134 4.52 -39.98 12.14
C ALA A 134 4.77 -39.23 13.47
N GLN A 135 4.40 -39.85 14.56
CA GLN A 135 5.07 -39.66 15.86
C GLN A 135 6.44 -40.32 15.75
N GLY A 136 7.46 -39.59 16.07
CA GLY A 136 8.84 -40.10 16.11
C GLY A 136 9.75 -39.19 16.89
N LYS A 137 9.74 -39.39 18.22
CA LYS A 137 10.84 -39.32 19.19
C LYS A 137 11.99 -38.34 18.89
N GLY A 138 12.07 -37.29 19.68
CA GLY A 138 13.05 -37.07 20.73
C GLY A 138 14.51 -36.99 20.28
N THR A 139 15.11 -35.87 20.51
CA THR A 139 16.32 -35.76 21.38
C THR A 139 16.69 -34.28 21.52
N ALA A 140 16.86 -33.90 22.76
CA ALA A 140 17.45 -32.65 23.17
C ALA A 140 18.95 -32.64 22.81
N ALA A 141 19.46 -31.48 22.41
CA ALA A 141 20.79 -31.01 22.69
C ALA A 141 21.00 -29.59 22.15
N ARG A 142 21.00 -28.65 23.00
CA ARG A 142 22.09 -27.82 23.54
C ARG A 142 22.61 -26.65 22.64
N PRO A 143 22.68 -25.46 23.21
CA PRO A 143 23.10 -24.23 22.52
C PRO A 143 24.64 -24.05 22.60
N GLN A 144 25.26 -23.68 21.55
CA GLN A 144 26.60 -23.06 21.50
C GLN A 144 26.66 -22.25 20.19
N ALA A 145 27.22 -21.10 20.06
CA ALA A 145 28.09 -20.22 20.82
C ALA A 145 28.19 -18.94 19.99
N VAL A 146 28.21 -17.85 20.67
CA VAL A 146 28.59 -16.52 20.21
C VAL A 146 29.94 -16.57 19.48
N LYS A 147 29.99 -16.06 18.24
CA LYS A 147 31.23 -15.52 17.68
C LYS A 147 31.02 -14.09 17.21
N LYS A 148 31.54 -13.18 18.04
CA LYS A 148 31.96 -11.83 17.72
C LYS A 148 33.09 -11.91 16.68
N GLN A 149 33.03 -11.11 15.66
CA GLN A 149 34.17 -10.51 14.93
C GLN A 149 33.53 -9.72 13.77
N ALA A 150 33.92 -8.55 13.32
CA ALA A 150 34.93 -7.59 13.76
C ALA A 150 34.56 -6.27 13.05
N VAL A 151 34.79 -5.22 13.73
CA VAL A 151 34.79 -3.84 13.24
C VAL A 151 35.86 -3.72 12.13
N VAL A 152 35.47 -3.27 10.95
CA VAL A 152 36.44 -2.72 9.97
C VAL A 152 36.04 -1.31 9.62
N LYS A 153 36.99 -0.48 9.91
CA LYS A 153 37.10 0.96 9.78
C LYS A 153 36.82 1.48 8.37
N LYS A 154 36.18 2.62 8.36
CA LYS A 154 36.16 3.65 7.34
C LYS A 154 37.59 4.03 6.91
N PRO A 155 37.84 4.46 5.71
CA PRO A 155 38.62 5.67 5.53
C PRO A 155 37.87 6.79 4.82
N ALA A 156 38.15 7.98 5.36
CA ALA A 156 37.70 9.27 4.92
C ALA A 156 38.51 9.79 3.74
N ALA A 157 37.95 10.81 3.11
CA ALA A 157 38.56 11.93 2.41
C ALA A 157 38.89 11.74 0.93
N LYS A 158 38.22 12.56 0.10
CA LYS A 158 38.93 13.64 -0.57
C LYS A 158 37.95 14.75 -1.02
N ARG A 159 38.14 15.88 -0.39
CA ARG A 159 37.71 17.20 -0.86
C ARG A 159 38.35 17.48 -2.24
N ALA A 160 37.58 17.97 -3.16
CA ALA A 160 38.09 18.79 -4.24
C ALA A 160 37.23 20.03 -4.36
N SER A 161 37.77 21.12 -3.92
CA SER A 161 37.37 22.49 -4.18
C SER A 161 37.66 22.82 -5.64
N VAL A 162 36.71 23.40 -6.34
CA VAL A 162 37.01 24.26 -7.51
C VAL A 162 35.99 25.40 -7.46
N LYS A 163 36.48 26.49 -6.95
CA LYS A 163 36.69 27.84 -7.50
C LYS A 163 35.47 28.45 -8.22
N GLN A 164 35.04 29.53 -7.57
CA GLN A 164 34.33 30.69 -8.09
C GLN A 164 34.90 31.17 -9.45
N ALA A 165 34.01 31.53 -10.34
CA ALA A 165 34.28 32.56 -11.34
C ALA A 165 33.09 33.53 -11.30
N VAL A 166 33.41 34.67 -10.74
CA VAL A 166 32.69 35.94 -10.87
C VAL A 166 32.98 36.48 -12.26
N ALA A 167 31.99 36.81 -13.03
CA ALA A 167 32.11 37.75 -14.13
C ALA A 167 30.88 38.65 -14.16
N THR A 168 31.17 39.82 -13.74
CA THR A 168 30.47 41.10 -13.85
C THR A 168 30.26 41.52 -15.30
N GLY A 169 29.20 42.25 -15.55
CA GLY A 169 29.01 43.11 -16.73
C GLY A 169 27.70 42.81 -17.45
N GLY A 170 26.79 43.68 -17.62
CA GLY A 170 26.76 45.08 -17.75
C GLY A 170 25.34 45.52 -18.04
N VAL A 171 24.96 46.53 -17.34
CA VAL A 171 23.78 47.35 -17.54
C VAL A 171 23.77 48.00 -18.91
N ARG A 172 22.61 48.04 -19.56
CA ARG A 172 22.16 49.23 -20.28
C ARG A 172 20.67 49.18 -20.66
N PRO A 173 19.91 50.25 -20.41
CA PRO A 173 18.51 50.43 -20.81
C PRO A 173 18.42 51.20 -22.14
N THR A 174 17.49 50.86 -22.96
CA THR A 174 16.97 51.73 -24.04
C THR A 174 15.48 51.45 -24.19
N LYS A 175 14.68 52.38 -23.81
CA LYS A 175 14.14 53.54 -24.50
C LYS A 175 12.81 53.23 -25.19
N ARG A 176 11.81 53.88 -24.64
CA ARG A 176 10.43 54.09 -25.16
C ARG A 176 10.47 54.51 -26.65
N ARG A 177 9.48 54.06 -27.34
CA ARG A 177 8.75 54.87 -28.34
C ARG A 177 7.31 54.33 -28.40
N ASP A 178 6.46 55.24 -28.12
CA ASP A 178 5.13 55.50 -28.59
C ASP A 178 5.05 55.34 -30.14
N ASP A 179 3.99 54.66 -30.57
CA ASP A 179 2.95 55.11 -31.51
C ASP A 179 1.84 54.09 -31.45
#